data_83062f34f75bc36c3f5e908410f5f698
#
_entry.id   83062f34f75bc36c3f5e908410f5f698
#
_cell.length_a   1.000
_cell.length_b   1.000
_cell.length_c   1.000
_cell.angle_alpha   90.00
_cell.angle_beta   90.00
_cell.angle_gamma   90.00
#
_symmetry.space_group_name_H-M   'P 1'
#
loop_
_entity.id
_entity.type
_entity.pdbx_description
1 polymer ?
#
loop_
_entity_poly.entity_id
_entity_poly.type
_entity_poly.pdbx_seq_one_letter_code
_entity_poly.pdbx_strand_id
1 'polypeptide(L)'
;YIFILKPESELTSIMDLGKAVEEDEQILGVNERMSTEDLDFLAGAVDYGRVSKLKGFFMTEGLRVPKDFGRGYFTDIIVQKGNVESDPTTEQVINEVFKRYKASRKEVAAIGEIPESYLNLPMEQPEPPQIDYKYMIKVRLLQVNELKVGNKITNRYGSKGLCSQIIPEDEMPRTKDGQLIDVIMNADSTVARKIVSQLLELGLSNLSRAMYAKFDKDRNPKAMRDELSDIINPRLASYSDKQILEYHYSLKDNQMYPIVTGNFAKDMSSKLRDYSKKYNVSLDGEHLYTKSGRLYTENKILVGDMYLMKLYQLPEKGAKVTSDNMKGKRPVLGANFRNEGQSLGEMEFWAYSANDLSELLTYNRDRTKLQDSAKFLTELLKLGLEFDGDLKNKKQIK
;
A
#
# COMPACT_ATOMS: atom_id res chain seq x y z
N TYR A 1 7.85 -0.44 -10.25
CA TYR A 1 7.43 0.24 -11.49
C TYR A 1 8.24 -0.29 -12.66
N ILE A 2 7.61 -0.34 -13.83
CA ILE A 2 8.26 -0.77 -15.08
C ILE A 2 8.17 0.40 -16.06
N PHE A 3 9.30 0.74 -16.66
CA PHE A 3 9.41 1.75 -17.71
C PHE A 3 9.94 1.10 -18.99
N ILE A 4 9.31 1.40 -20.11
CA ILE A 4 9.68 0.89 -21.43
C ILE A 4 10.26 2.05 -22.24
N LEU A 5 11.54 1.96 -22.56
CA LEU A 5 12.24 2.95 -23.39
C LEU A 5 11.95 2.66 -24.87
N LYS A 6 11.19 3.53 -25.51
CA LYS A 6 10.78 3.41 -26.92
C LYS A 6 11.98 3.60 -27.88
N PRO A 7 11.85 3.18 -29.16
CA PRO A 7 12.92 3.32 -30.15
C PRO A 7 13.40 4.77 -30.37
N GLU A 8 12.45 5.72 -30.33
CA GLU A 8 12.71 7.16 -30.54
C GLU A 8 13.21 7.88 -29.30
N SER A 9 13.19 7.22 -28.15
CA SER A 9 13.56 7.83 -26.85
C SER A 9 15.02 7.59 -26.52
N GLU A 10 15.62 8.53 -25.80
CA GLU A 10 16.98 8.51 -25.30
C GLU A 10 16.98 8.64 -23.77
N LEU A 11 17.63 7.70 -23.07
CA LEU A 11 17.77 7.75 -21.63
C LEU A 11 18.89 8.70 -21.23
N THR A 12 18.58 9.73 -20.47
CA THR A 12 19.54 10.78 -20.09
C THR A 12 20.08 10.62 -18.68
N SER A 13 19.30 10.05 -17.77
CA SER A 13 19.71 9.86 -16.39
C SER A 13 18.93 8.74 -15.69
N ILE A 14 19.58 8.13 -14.72
CA ILE A 14 18.96 7.22 -13.74
C ILE A 14 19.41 7.69 -12.36
N MET A 15 18.46 7.83 -11.43
CA MET A 15 18.75 8.16 -10.04
C MET A 15 19.64 7.11 -9.39
N ASP A 16 20.51 7.51 -8.48
CA ASP A 16 21.36 6.59 -7.72
C ASP A 16 20.53 5.73 -6.74
N LEU A 17 20.89 4.45 -6.67
CA LEU A 17 20.32 3.52 -5.69
C LEU A 17 20.67 3.98 -4.26
N GLY A 18 19.74 3.77 -3.33
CA GLY A 18 19.90 4.18 -1.93
C GLY A 18 19.46 5.61 -1.65
N LYS A 19 19.22 6.40 -2.69
CA LYS A 19 18.74 7.76 -2.53
C LYS A 19 17.32 7.77 -1.98
N ALA A 20 17.08 8.65 -1.00
CA ALA A 20 15.72 8.97 -0.57
C ALA A 20 14.96 9.63 -1.72
N VAL A 21 13.69 9.27 -1.87
CA VAL A 21 12.82 9.80 -2.93
C VAL A 21 11.59 10.43 -2.32
N GLU A 22 11.17 11.56 -2.91
CA GLU A 22 9.96 12.26 -2.55
C GLU A 22 8.95 12.25 -3.72
N GLU A 23 7.75 12.73 -3.45
CA GLU A 23 6.69 12.82 -4.48
C GLU A 23 7.15 13.66 -5.68
N ASP A 24 6.78 13.21 -6.88
CA ASP A 24 7.07 13.86 -8.17
C ASP A 24 8.57 13.96 -8.53
N GLU A 25 9.48 13.38 -7.72
CA GLU A 25 10.91 13.34 -8.03
C GLU A 25 11.17 12.41 -9.23
N GLN A 26 12.10 12.83 -10.10
CA GLN A 26 12.42 12.09 -11.31
C GLN A 26 13.40 10.96 -11.03
N ILE A 27 12.98 9.72 -11.32
CA ILE A 27 13.80 8.50 -11.18
C ILE A 27 14.59 8.22 -12.46
N LEU A 28 13.91 8.35 -13.60
CA LEU A 28 14.50 8.18 -14.92
C LEU A 28 14.27 9.45 -15.72
N GLY A 29 15.32 10.01 -16.28
CA GLY A 29 15.25 11.12 -17.25
C GLY A 29 15.26 10.55 -18.68
N VAL A 30 14.31 10.97 -19.49
CA VAL A 30 14.18 10.52 -20.88
C VAL A 30 13.88 11.71 -21.77
N ASN A 31 14.59 11.80 -22.90
CA ASN A 31 14.28 12.70 -23.97
C ASN A 31 13.55 11.95 -25.06
N GLU A 32 12.37 12.42 -25.48
CA GLU A 32 11.67 11.88 -26.65
C GLU A 32 11.81 12.88 -27.82
N ARG A 33 12.14 12.35 -28.99
CA ARG A 33 12.06 13.10 -30.23
C ARG A 33 10.61 13.19 -30.64
N MET A 34 10.15 14.38 -30.95
CA MET A 34 8.84 14.53 -31.58
C MET A 34 8.87 13.77 -32.92
N SER A 35 7.81 12.99 -33.18
CA SER A 35 7.65 12.31 -34.46
C SER A 35 7.55 13.35 -35.60
N THR A 36 7.87 12.93 -36.81
CA THR A 36 7.69 13.79 -37.99
C THR A 36 6.23 14.19 -38.18
N GLU A 37 5.29 13.33 -37.80
CA GLU A 37 3.84 13.60 -37.86
C GLU A 37 3.42 14.68 -36.83
N ASP A 38 3.94 14.65 -35.63
CA ASP A 38 3.69 15.67 -34.61
C ASP A 38 4.31 17.02 -35.02
N LEU A 39 5.49 16.97 -35.64
CA LEU A 39 6.15 18.17 -36.17
C LEU A 39 5.35 18.77 -37.35
N ASP A 40 4.80 17.95 -38.23
CA ASP A 40 3.96 18.38 -39.35
C ASP A 40 2.61 18.94 -38.88
N PHE A 41 2.02 18.35 -37.85
CA PHE A 41 0.82 18.87 -37.19
C PHE A 41 1.08 20.25 -36.53
N LEU A 42 2.20 20.40 -35.84
CA LEU A 42 2.60 21.70 -35.29
C LEU A 42 2.98 22.72 -36.35
N ALA A 43 3.55 22.27 -37.48
CA ALA A 43 3.87 23.11 -38.62
C ALA A 43 2.60 23.67 -39.31
N GLY A 44 1.51 22.90 -39.31
CA GLY A 44 0.21 23.37 -39.78
C GLY A 44 -0.47 24.39 -38.85
N ALA A 45 -0.06 24.44 -37.60
CA ALA A 45 -0.65 25.31 -36.58
C ALA A 45 0.21 26.59 -36.25
N VAL A 46 1.49 26.62 -36.63
CA VAL A 46 2.45 27.68 -36.28
C VAL A 46 3.33 28.03 -37.48
N ASP A 47 3.67 29.33 -37.61
CA ASP A 47 4.51 29.92 -38.67
C ASP A 47 5.82 29.12 -38.90
N TYR A 48 6.04 28.68 -40.13
CA TYR A 48 7.13 27.80 -40.61
C TYR A 48 8.55 28.18 -40.14
N GLY A 49 8.78 29.45 -39.91
CA GLY A 49 10.05 29.99 -39.40
C GLY A 49 10.39 29.61 -37.97
N ARG A 50 9.38 29.24 -37.15
CA ARG A 50 9.56 28.77 -35.77
C ARG A 50 9.71 27.26 -35.67
N VAL A 51 9.13 26.51 -36.58
CA VAL A 51 9.18 25.04 -36.62
C VAL A 51 10.57 24.51 -36.94
N SER A 52 11.35 25.22 -37.78
CA SER A 52 12.73 24.82 -38.06
C SER A 52 13.65 24.89 -36.85
N LYS A 53 13.33 25.72 -35.87
CA LYS A 53 14.03 25.79 -34.57
C LYS A 53 13.59 24.72 -33.58
N LEU A 54 12.43 24.10 -33.82
CA LEU A 54 11.89 23.00 -33.00
C LEU A 54 12.35 21.62 -33.49
N LYS A 55 12.94 21.51 -34.69
CA LYS A 55 13.58 20.30 -35.16
C LYS A 55 14.79 19.94 -34.26
N GLY A 56 14.57 19.13 -33.27
CA GLY A 56 15.54 18.76 -32.24
C GLY A 56 15.08 19.09 -30.82
N PHE A 57 13.88 19.63 -30.68
CA PHE A 57 13.30 19.78 -29.35
C PHE A 57 12.90 18.42 -28.82
N PHE A 58 13.52 18.03 -27.72
CA PHE A 58 13.20 16.82 -27.01
C PHE A 58 12.25 17.17 -25.88
N MET A 59 11.10 16.51 -25.82
CA MET A 59 10.27 16.57 -24.62
C MET A 59 10.93 15.73 -23.56
N THR A 60 11.24 16.31 -22.41
CA THR A 60 11.76 15.56 -21.27
C THR A 60 10.61 14.84 -20.58
N GLU A 61 10.48 13.59 -20.90
CA GLU A 61 9.63 12.66 -20.17
C GLU A 61 10.49 11.71 -19.35
N GLY A 62 9.90 10.97 -18.45
CA GLY A 62 10.60 9.99 -17.65
C GLY A 62 9.71 9.37 -16.58
N LEU A 63 10.28 8.46 -15.84
CA LEU A 63 9.59 7.88 -14.69
C LEU A 63 9.77 8.80 -13.49
N ARG A 64 8.66 9.26 -12.94
CA ARG A 64 8.62 10.03 -11.70
C ARG A 64 8.02 9.22 -10.57
N VAL A 65 8.41 9.55 -9.36
CA VAL A 65 7.75 9.04 -8.15
C VAL A 65 6.29 9.48 -8.16
N PRO A 66 5.32 8.57 -7.96
CA PRO A 66 3.91 8.96 -7.91
C PRO A 66 3.64 10.03 -6.85
N LYS A 67 2.74 10.96 -7.15
CA LYS A 67 2.38 12.09 -6.26
C LYS A 67 1.82 11.68 -4.90
N ASP A 68 1.42 10.45 -4.76
CA ASP A 68 0.87 9.90 -3.53
C ASP A 68 1.82 8.86 -2.89
N PHE A 69 3.08 8.82 -3.34
CA PHE A 69 4.06 7.89 -2.83
C PHE A 69 4.53 8.25 -1.41
N GLY A 70 4.64 9.55 -1.11
CA GLY A 70 5.24 10.00 0.13
C GLY A 70 6.77 9.83 0.13
N ARG A 71 7.34 9.61 1.30
CA ARG A 71 8.79 9.41 1.47
C ARG A 71 9.15 7.93 1.31
N GLY A 72 10.25 7.64 0.62
CA GLY A 72 10.78 6.29 0.46
C GLY A 72 12.19 6.27 -0.08
N TYR A 73 12.63 5.11 -0.58
CA TYR A 73 13.98 4.89 -1.07
C TYR A 73 13.96 4.13 -2.39
N PHE A 74 14.88 4.47 -3.29
CA PHE A 74 15.14 3.70 -4.50
C PHE A 74 16.10 2.55 -4.17
N THR A 75 15.58 1.31 -4.13
CA THR A 75 16.31 0.18 -3.54
C THR A 75 16.90 -0.79 -4.55
N ASP A 76 16.31 -0.91 -5.74
CA ASP A 76 16.79 -1.89 -6.72
C ASP A 76 16.36 -1.57 -8.16
N ILE A 77 17.12 -2.09 -9.14
CA ILE A 77 16.87 -1.90 -10.56
C ILE A 77 17.18 -3.17 -11.36
N ILE A 78 16.33 -3.51 -12.31
CA ILE A 78 16.59 -4.48 -13.37
C ILE A 78 16.49 -3.75 -14.71
N VAL A 79 17.49 -3.98 -15.56
CA VAL A 79 17.50 -3.46 -16.94
C VAL A 79 17.58 -4.63 -17.91
N GLN A 80 16.61 -4.72 -18.80
CA GLN A 80 16.53 -5.74 -19.85
C GLN A 80 16.63 -5.07 -21.21
N LYS A 81 17.58 -5.56 -22.04
CA LYS A 81 17.76 -5.08 -23.42
C LYS A 81 16.61 -5.57 -24.28
N GLY A 82 16.09 -4.69 -25.12
CA GLY A 82 15.04 -4.97 -26.09
C GLY A 82 15.55 -5.44 -27.44
N ASN A 83 14.67 -5.36 -28.42
CA ASN A 83 14.88 -5.81 -29.80
C ASN A 83 15.38 -4.70 -30.74
N VAL A 84 15.47 -3.45 -30.27
CA VAL A 84 15.97 -2.30 -31.02
C VAL A 84 17.35 -1.91 -30.51
N GLU A 85 18.25 -1.52 -31.42
CA GLU A 85 19.57 -1.01 -31.07
C GLU A 85 19.47 0.28 -30.25
N SER A 86 20.36 0.38 -29.29
CA SER A 86 20.40 1.53 -28.39
C SER A 86 21.36 2.60 -28.91
N ASP A 87 21.12 3.83 -28.52
CA ASP A 87 22.02 4.96 -28.75
C ASP A 87 23.17 4.97 -27.72
N PRO A 88 24.31 5.58 -28.05
CA PRO A 88 25.50 5.61 -27.18
C PRO A 88 25.25 6.26 -25.82
N THR A 89 24.42 7.30 -25.76
CA THR A 89 24.08 8.02 -24.52
C THR A 89 23.34 7.11 -23.55
N THR A 90 22.31 6.43 -24.03
CA THR A 90 21.56 5.44 -23.24
C THR A 90 22.45 4.32 -22.72
N GLU A 91 23.35 3.77 -23.58
CA GLU A 91 24.27 2.73 -23.15
C GLU A 91 25.27 3.23 -22.11
N GLN A 92 25.76 4.45 -22.23
CA GLN A 92 26.64 5.06 -21.24
C GLN A 92 25.95 5.17 -19.88
N VAL A 93 24.72 5.72 -19.82
CA VAL A 93 23.95 5.86 -18.57
C VAL A 93 23.73 4.51 -17.91
N ILE A 94 23.32 3.50 -18.67
CA ILE A 94 23.10 2.14 -18.15
C ILE A 94 24.39 1.53 -17.61
N ASN A 95 25.50 1.66 -18.35
CA ASN A 95 26.81 1.14 -17.93
C ASN A 95 27.32 1.81 -16.66
N GLU A 96 27.08 3.10 -16.48
CA GLU A 96 27.44 3.82 -15.24
C GLU A 96 26.67 3.30 -14.03
N VAL A 97 25.37 3.04 -14.18
CA VAL A 97 24.56 2.43 -13.11
C VAL A 97 25.09 1.06 -12.73
N PHE A 98 25.39 0.20 -13.71
CA PHE A 98 25.92 -1.13 -13.43
C PHE A 98 27.31 -1.11 -12.78
N LYS A 99 28.17 -0.18 -13.14
CA LYS A 99 29.48 -0.01 -12.48
C LYS A 99 29.34 0.31 -11.00
N ARG A 100 28.35 1.12 -10.63
CA ARG A 100 28.09 1.53 -9.25
C ARG A 100 27.19 0.55 -8.49
N TYR A 101 26.46 -0.32 -9.17
CA TYR A 101 25.41 -1.15 -8.60
C TYR A 101 25.80 -1.89 -7.31
N LYS A 102 26.98 -2.54 -7.29
CA LYS A 102 27.45 -3.29 -6.11
C LYS A 102 27.75 -2.38 -4.91
N ALA A 103 28.28 -1.18 -5.16
CA ALA A 103 28.54 -0.21 -4.11
C ALA A 103 27.23 0.38 -3.57
N SER A 104 26.35 0.80 -4.46
CA SER A 104 25.03 1.35 -4.12
C SER A 104 24.16 0.35 -3.36
N ARG A 105 24.22 -0.95 -3.68
CA ARG A 105 23.51 -1.99 -2.90
C ARG A 105 24.02 -2.09 -1.46
N LYS A 106 25.30 -1.85 -1.20
CA LYS A 106 25.84 -1.81 0.15
C LYS A 106 25.37 -0.54 0.90
N GLU A 107 25.29 0.57 0.20
CA GLU A 107 24.74 1.82 0.75
C GLU A 107 23.27 1.67 1.14
N VAL A 108 22.46 1.05 0.27
CA VAL A 108 21.06 0.71 0.59
C VAL A 108 20.97 -0.16 1.83
N ALA A 109 21.81 -1.17 1.96
CA ALA A 109 21.85 -2.05 3.15
C ALA A 109 22.27 -1.32 4.43
N ALA A 110 23.01 -0.22 4.30
CA ALA A 110 23.42 0.61 5.44
C ALA A 110 22.32 1.57 5.93
N ILE A 111 21.20 1.71 5.19
CA ILE A 111 20.05 2.50 5.62
C ILE A 111 19.33 1.74 6.74
N GLY A 112 19.56 2.14 8.00
CA GLY A 112 19.04 1.43 9.17
C GLY A 112 17.52 1.40 9.30
N GLU A 113 16.79 2.22 8.54
CA GLU A 113 15.33 2.25 8.49
C GLU A 113 14.73 1.10 7.65
N ILE A 114 15.55 0.40 6.87
CA ILE A 114 15.09 -0.67 5.95
C ILE A 114 15.49 -2.03 6.53
N PRO A 115 14.54 -2.89 6.91
CA PRO A 115 14.85 -4.26 7.32
C PRO A 115 15.55 -5.04 6.18
N GLU A 116 16.63 -5.75 6.52
CA GLU A 116 17.43 -6.51 5.55
C GLU A 116 16.60 -7.53 4.76
N SER A 117 15.57 -8.09 5.37
CA SER A 117 14.63 -9.02 4.74
C SER A 117 13.94 -8.41 3.51
N TYR A 118 13.66 -7.12 3.49
CA TYR A 118 13.04 -6.44 2.34
C TYR A 118 14.05 -6.15 1.22
N LEU A 119 15.31 -5.92 1.56
CA LEU A 119 16.38 -5.69 0.58
C LEU A 119 16.72 -6.96 -0.19
N ASN A 120 16.59 -8.11 0.44
CA ASN A 120 16.91 -9.42 -0.13
C ASN A 120 15.74 -10.09 -0.85
N LEU A 121 14.56 -9.44 -0.91
CA LEU A 121 13.46 -9.95 -1.71
C LEU A 121 13.87 -10.06 -3.18
N PRO A 122 13.70 -11.21 -3.83
CA PRO A 122 13.99 -11.35 -5.24
C PRO A 122 13.11 -10.40 -6.07
N MET A 123 13.68 -9.83 -7.10
CA MET A 123 12.94 -9.05 -8.09
C MET A 123 12.83 -9.89 -9.36
N GLU A 124 11.61 -10.31 -9.68
CA GLU A 124 11.33 -11.08 -10.90
C GLU A 124 11.61 -10.23 -12.14
N GLN A 125 12.16 -10.87 -13.17
CA GLN A 125 12.31 -10.20 -14.45
C GLN A 125 10.95 -9.91 -15.05
N PRO A 126 10.74 -8.70 -15.59
CA PRO A 126 9.48 -8.36 -16.22
C PRO A 126 9.32 -9.14 -17.54
N GLU A 127 8.08 -9.51 -17.87
CA GLU A 127 7.77 -10.11 -19.17
C GLU A 127 7.96 -9.07 -20.29
N PRO A 128 8.65 -9.42 -21.38
CA PRO A 128 8.87 -8.50 -22.48
C PRO A 128 7.53 -8.14 -23.17
N PRO A 129 7.28 -6.85 -23.45
CA PRO A 129 6.10 -6.44 -24.17
C PRO A 129 6.16 -6.88 -25.65
N GLN A 130 4.99 -6.96 -26.29
CA GLN A 130 4.88 -7.31 -27.73
C GLN A 130 5.03 -6.06 -28.64
N ILE A 131 5.92 -5.15 -28.28
CA ILE A 131 6.24 -3.93 -29.03
C ILE A 131 7.75 -3.79 -29.17
N ASP A 132 8.20 -2.98 -30.11
CA ASP A 132 9.60 -2.63 -30.26
C ASP A 132 10.06 -1.68 -29.15
N TYR A 133 11.19 -1.97 -28.52
CA TYR A 133 11.76 -1.15 -27.45
C TYR A 133 13.29 -1.32 -27.37
N LYS A 134 13.98 -0.30 -26.86
CA LYS A 134 15.42 -0.32 -26.59
C LYS A 134 15.76 -1.05 -25.28
N TYR A 135 15.12 -0.60 -24.21
CA TYR A 135 15.28 -1.16 -22.87
C TYR A 135 13.97 -1.19 -22.12
N MET A 136 13.83 -2.20 -21.27
CA MET A 136 12.81 -2.26 -20.24
C MET A 136 13.50 -2.15 -18.88
N ILE A 137 13.12 -1.13 -18.12
CA ILE A 137 13.73 -0.78 -16.85
C ILE A 137 12.70 -0.98 -15.74
N LYS A 138 12.95 -1.94 -14.85
CA LYS A 138 12.12 -2.19 -13.66
C LYS A 138 12.82 -1.59 -12.45
N VAL A 139 12.17 -0.66 -11.78
CA VAL A 139 12.67 -0.03 -10.57
C VAL A 139 11.87 -0.48 -9.36
N ARG A 140 12.56 -0.68 -8.24
CA ARG A 140 11.96 -0.95 -6.94
C ARG A 140 12.10 0.27 -6.06
N LEU A 141 10.95 0.81 -5.65
CA LEU A 141 10.88 1.84 -4.62
C LEU A 141 10.34 1.19 -3.34
N LEU A 142 10.98 1.46 -2.23
CA LEU A 142 10.49 1.09 -0.91
C LEU A 142 9.92 2.32 -0.23
N GLN A 143 8.65 2.28 0.09
CA GLN A 143 7.96 3.33 0.82
C GLN A 143 7.90 2.97 2.30
N VAL A 144 8.30 3.89 3.16
CA VAL A 144 8.13 3.75 4.61
C VAL A 144 6.88 4.52 5.03
N ASN A 145 5.85 3.79 5.40
CA ASN A 145 4.58 4.35 5.86
C ASN A 145 4.33 3.96 7.30
N GLU A 146 4.38 4.92 8.19
CA GLU A 146 3.95 4.74 9.57
C GLU A 146 2.45 4.41 9.63
N LEU A 147 2.06 3.63 10.64
CA LEU A 147 0.67 3.41 10.95
C LEU A 147 0.12 4.65 11.66
N LYS A 148 -0.97 5.23 11.14
CA LYS A 148 -1.65 6.40 11.71
C LYS A 148 -3.09 6.07 12.05
N VAL A 149 -3.69 6.83 12.96
CA VAL A 149 -5.12 6.78 13.23
C VAL A 149 -5.89 7.02 11.92
N GLY A 150 -6.92 6.20 11.66
CA GLY A 150 -7.69 6.21 10.42
C GLY A 150 -7.12 5.32 9.30
N ASN A 151 -5.91 4.79 9.43
CA ASN A 151 -5.41 3.81 8.47
C ASN A 151 -6.23 2.52 8.56
N LYS A 152 -6.42 1.88 7.42
CA LYS A 152 -7.18 0.64 7.32
C LYS A 152 -6.24 -0.56 7.34
N ILE A 153 -6.53 -1.50 8.23
CA ILE A 153 -5.81 -2.76 8.39
C ILE A 153 -6.75 -3.91 8.07
N THR A 154 -6.28 -4.95 7.46
CA THR A 154 -7.04 -6.18 7.20
C THR A 154 -6.23 -7.41 7.55
N ASN A 155 -6.93 -8.50 7.89
CA ASN A 155 -6.33 -9.81 8.02
C ASN A 155 -6.50 -10.63 6.73
N ARG A 156 -6.04 -11.89 6.73
CA ARG A 156 -6.13 -12.81 5.59
C ARG A 156 -7.55 -13.28 5.26
N TYR A 157 -8.52 -12.98 6.12
CA TYR A 157 -9.92 -13.41 6.02
C TYR A 157 -10.86 -12.30 5.61
N GLY A 158 -10.33 -11.14 5.21
CA GLY A 158 -11.12 -10.01 4.78
C GLY A 158 -11.76 -9.20 5.91
N SER A 159 -11.42 -9.49 7.18
CA SER A 159 -11.82 -8.66 8.31
C SER A 159 -10.99 -7.39 8.33
N LYS A 160 -11.55 -6.31 7.80
CA LYS A 160 -10.92 -5.00 7.75
C LYS A 160 -11.45 -4.09 8.86
N GLY A 161 -10.54 -3.35 9.46
CA GLY A 161 -10.85 -2.36 10.49
C GLY A 161 -10.02 -1.09 10.32
N LEU A 162 -10.44 -0.03 10.99
CA LEU A 162 -9.70 1.22 11.06
C LEU A 162 -8.85 1.22 12.34
N CYS A 163 -7.63 1.73 12.23
CA CYS A 163 -6.83 2.07 13.40
C CYS A 163 -7.51 3.26 14.09
N SER A 164 -8.11 3.03 15.25
CA SER A 164 -8.84 4.05 16.01
C SER A 164 -7.93 4.83 16.97
N GLN A 165 -6.88 4.18 17.46
CA GLN A 165 -5.97 4.76 18.45
C GLN A 165 -4.59 4.15 18.30
N ILE A 166 -3.56 4.96 18.54
CA ILE A 166 -2.17 4.53 18.71
C ILE A 166 -1.82 4.76 20.17
N ILE A 167 -1.47 3.69 20.86
CA ILE A 167 -1.16 3.68 22.29
C ILE A 167 0.35 3.54 22.45
N PRO A 168 1.00 4.31 23.35
CA PRO A 168 2.41 4.13 23.67
C PRO A 168 2.72 2.71 24.14
N GLU A 169 3.87 2.18 23.77
CA GLU A 169 4.30 0.81 24.11
C GLU A 169 4.27 0.51 25.61
N ASP A 170 4.54 1.52 26.44
CA ASP A 170 4.54 1.38 27.90
C ASP A 170 3.14 1.17 28.48
N GLU A 171 2.11 1.62 27.79
CA GLU A 171 0.71 1.48 28.20
C GLU A 171 0.06 0.22 27.61
N MET A 172 0.69 -0.40 26.61
CA MET A 172 0.18 -1.62 25.98
C MET A 172 0.31 -2.83 26.94
N PRO A 173 -0.70 -3.72 26.94
CA PRO A 173 -0.68 -4.91 27.77
C PRO A 173 0.38 -5.91 27.29
N ARG A 174 0.75 -6.81 28.23
CA ARG A 174 1.73 -7.87 28.00
C ARG A 174 1.17 -9.20 28.46
N THR A 175 1.64 -10.28 27.84
CA THR A 175 1.39 -11.64 28.32
C THR A 175 2.08 -11.87 29.66
N LYS A 176 1.78 -12.98 30.34
CA LYS A 176 2.43 -13.36 31.60
C LYS A 176 3.96 -13.50 31.44
N ASP A 177 4.42 -13.92 30.27
CA ASP A 177 5.83 -14.09 29.95
C ASP A 177 6.53 -12.78 29.52
N GLY A 178 5.79 -11.65 29.56
CA GLY A 178 6.33 -10.32 29.26
C GLY A 178 6.28 -9.95 27.77
N GLN A 179 5.72 -10.80 26.90
CA GLN A 179 5.57 -10.46 25.47
C GLN A 179 4.59 -9.30 25.32
N LEU A 180 4.99 -8.28 24.56
CA LEU A 180 4.17 -7.12 24.25
C LEU A 180 3.01 -7.51 23.31
N ILE A 181 1.85 -6.91 23.52
CA ILE A 181 0.72 -6.99 22.59
C ILE A 181 0.79 -5.80 21.65
N ASP A 182 0.95 -6.05 20.37
CA ASP A 182 1.11 -5.01 19.35
C ASP A 182 -0.23 -4.44 18.87
N VAL A 183 -1.30 -5.26 18.86
CA VAL A 183 -2.62 -4.87 18.34
C VAL A 183 -3.73 -5.40 19.23
N ILE A 184 -4.67 -4.52 19.58
CA ILE A 184 -5.92 -4.88 20.25
C ILE A 184 -7.06 -4.78 19.23
N MET A 185 -7.79 -5.86 19.04
CA MET A 185 -8.90 -5.94 18.10
C MET A 185 -10.23 -6.12 18.82
N ASN A 186 -11.31 -5.57 18.26
CA ASN A 186 -12.66 -5.79 18.80
C ASN A 186 -13.10 -7.24 18.53
N ALA A 187 -13.35 -8.01 19.59
CA ALA A 187 -13.80 -9.39 19.52
C ALA A 187 -15.19 -9.54 18.87
N ASP A 188 -16.10 -8.60 19.07
CA ASP A 188 -17.46 -8.62 18.55
C ASP A 188 -17.47 -8.66 17.02
N SER A 189 -16.50 -8.02 16.37
CA SER A 189 -16.39 -8.02 14.92
C SER A 189 -16.15 -9.41 14.35
N THR A 190 -15.45 -10.27 15.07
CA THR A 190 -15.16 -11.66 14.68
C THR A 190 -16.42 -12.54 14.83
N VAL A 191 -17.14 -12.38 15.92
CA VAL A 191 -18.37 -13.13 16.20
C VAL A 191 -19.49 -12.71 15.24
N ALA A 192 -19.72 -11.40 15.09
CA ALA A 192 -20.76 -10.86 14.20
C ALA A 192 -20.59 -11.30 12.74
N ARG A 193 -19.33 -11.44 12.29
CA ARG A 193 -18.99 -11.85 10.92
C ARG A 193 -18.75 -13.35 10.78
N LYS A 194 -18.85 -14.13 11.85
CA LYS A 194 -18.65 -15.58 11.88
C LYS A 194 -17.29 -16.03 11.32
N ILE A 195 -16.22 -15.28 11.60
CA ILE A 195 -14.88 -15.54 11.08
C ILE A 195 -14.15 -16.51 11.99
N VAL A 196 -14.51 -17.79 11.96
CA VAL A 196 -13.90 -18.83 12.79
C VAL A 196 -12.43 -19.05 12.46
N SER A 197 -12.04 -18.91 11.20
CA SER A 197 -10.66 -19.08 10.74
C SER A 197 -9.67 -18.15 11.44
N GLN A 198 -10.09 -16.97 11.85
CA GLN A 198 -9.27 -16.04 12.63
C GLN A 198 -8.92 -16.61 14.00
N LEU A 199 -9.89 -17.24 14.67
CA LEU A 199 -9.68 -17.89 15.98
C LEU A 199 -8.76 -19.11 15.85
N LEU A 200 -8.91 -19.88 14.77
CA LEU A 200 -8.03 -21.00 14.47
C LEU A 200 -6.59 -20.52 14.20
N GLU A 201 -6.41 -19.43 13.50
CA GLU A 201 -5.08 -18.83 13.25
C GLU A 201 -4.39 -18.46 14.56
N LEU A 202 -5.08 -17.79 15.48
CA LEU A 202 -4.52 -17.45 16.79
C LEU A 202 -4.11 -18.68 17.60
N GLY A 203 -4.96 -19.71 17.61
CA GLY A 203 -4.62 -20.98 18.28
C GLY A 203 -3.43 -21.71 17.63
N LEU A 204 -3.40 -21.73 16.29
CA LEU A 204 -2.29 -22.34 15.53
C LEU A 204 -0.98 -21.57 15.70
N SER A 205 -1.02 -20.24 15.82
CA SER A 205 0.19 -19.43 16.03
C SER A 205 0.83 -19.75 17.38
N ASN A 206 0.04 -19.85 18.44
CA ASN A 206 0.53 -20.24 19.77
C ASN A 206 1.09 -21.67 19.76
N LEU A 207 0.41 -22.59 19.09
CA LEU A 207 0.92 -23.96 18.92
C LEU A 207 2.22 -23.96 18.12
N SER A 208 2.31 -23.19 17.07
CA SER A 208 3.50 -23.07 16.21
C SER A 208 4.73 -22.57 16.99
N ARG A 209 4.56 -21.57 17.86
CA ARG A 209 5.62 -21.10 18.75
C ARG A 209 6.07 -22.19 19.73
N ALA A 210 5.12 -22.88 20.35
CA ALA A 210 5.43 -24.00 21.24
C ALA A 210 6.17 -25.13 20.53
N MET A 211 5.76 -25.47 19.31
CA MET A 211 6.44 -26.45 18.47
C MET A 211 7.86 -25.99 18.11
N TYR A 212 8.03 -24.71 17.74
CA TYR A 212 9.35 -24.14 17.45
C TYR A 212 10.28 -24.26 18.68
N ALA A 213 9.84 -23.84 19.84
CA ALA A 213 10.63 -23.91 21.07
C ALA A 213 11.01 -25.35 21.48
N LYS A 214 10.15 -26.33 21.19
CA LYS A 214 10.46 -27.74 21.42
C LYS A 214 11.48 -28.26 20.39
N PHE A 215 11.28 -28.02 19.12
CA PHE A 215 12.15 -28.53 18.06
C PHE A 215 13.53 -27.85 18.05
N ASP A 216 13.64 -26.62 18.52
CA ASP A 216 14.94 -25.99 18.72
C ASP A 216 15.82 -26.75 19.74
N LYS A 217 15.19 -27.40 20.72
CA LYS A 217 15.87 -28.27 21.70
C LYS A 217 16.12 -29.69 21.15
N ASP A 218 15.07 -30.32 20.60
CA ASP A 218 15.10 -31.74 20.23
C ASP A 218 15.76 -32.00 18.86
N ARG A 219 15.69 -31.06 17.93
CA ARG A 219 16.29 -31.10 16.58
C ARG A 219 16.06 -32.38 15.80
N ASN A 220 14.92 -33.03 15.99
CA ASN A 220 14.56 -34.26 15.30
C ASN A 220 13.86 -33.95 13.98
N PRO A 221 14.52 -34.11 12.80
CA PRO A 221 13.96 -33.71 11.52
C PRO A 221 12.73 -34.51 11.10
N LYS A 222 12.68 -35.81 11.47
CA LYS A 222 11.52 -36.65 11.17
C LYS A 222 10.29 -36.19 11.93
N ALA A 223 10.41 -35.95 13.23
CA ALA A 223 9.29 -35.45 14.04
C ALA A 223 8.85 -34.05 13.58
N MET A 224 9.81 -33.16 13.25
CA MET A 224 9.50 -31.84 12.67
C MET A 224 8.66 -31.97 11.42
N ARG A 225 9.11 -32.78 10.45
CA ARG A 225 8.40 -32.95 9.18
C ARG A 225 7.00 -33.51 9.39
N ASP A 226 6.87 -34.60 10.15
CA ASP A 226 5.61 -35.30 10.33
C ASP A 226 4.58 -34.40 11.06
N GLU A 227 4.95 -33.76 12.14
CA GLU A 227 4.04 -32.94 12.93
C GLU A 227 3.74 -31.60 12.27
N LEU A 228 4.74 -30.92 11.69
CA LEU A 228 4.51 -29.64 11.02
C LEU A 228 3.71 -29.80 9.73
N SER A 229 3.91 -30.90 9.00
CA SER A 229 3.12 -31.14 7.78
C SER A 229 1.67 -31.51 8.08
N ASP A 230 1.39 -32.12 9.22
CA ASP A 230 0.03 -32.49 9.62
C ASP A 230 -0.82 -31.29 10.04
N ILE A 231 -0.24 -30.28 10.71
CA ILE A 231 -1.04 -29.20 11.29
C ILE A 231 -0.69 -27.78 10.83
N ILE A 232 0.57 -27.50 10.48
CA ILE A 232 1.01 -26.13 10.16
C ILE A 232 1.07 -25.89 8.65
N ASN A 233 1.78 -26.77 7.92
CA ASN A 233 2.01 -26.62 6.48
C ASN A 233 2.19 -27.95 5.78
N PRO A 234 1.18 -28.46 5.08
CA PRO A 234 1.23 -29.76 4.39
C PRO A 234 2.38 -29.91 3.38
N ARG A 235 2.90 -28.80 2.84
CA ARG A 235 4.02 -28.84 1.87
C ARG A 235 5.31 -29.36 2.49
N LEU A 236 5.47 -29.27 3.80
CA LEU A 236 6.68 -29.73 4.50
C LEU A 236 6.85 -31.25 4.46
N ALA A 237 5.79 -32.00 4.17
CA ALA A 237 5.86 -33.48 4.00
C ALA A 237 6.88 -33.91 2.94
N SER A 238 7.11 -33.10 1.91
CA SER A 238 8.05 -33.39 0.83
C SER A 238 9.50 -32.99 1.12
N TYR A 239 9.78 -32.34 2.26
CA TYR A 239 11.12 -31.86 2.59
C TYR A 239 12.01 -33.02 3.05
N SER A 240 13.27 -33.02 2.61
CA SER A 240 14.32 -33.89 3.16
C SER A 240 14.70 -33.43 4.58
N ASP A 241 15.40 -34.28 5.31
CA ASP A 241 15.86 -33.98 6.67
C ASP A 241 16.76 -32.72 6.71
N LYS A 242 17.56 -32.52 5.70
CA LYS A 242 18.39 -31.32 5.56
C LYS A 242 17.54 -30.07 5.32
N GLN A 243 16.59 -30.13 4.40
CA GLN A 243 15.72 -29.00 4.07
C GLN A 243 14.83 -28.59 5.23
N ILE A 244 14.31 -29.52 6.03
CA ILE A 244 13.47 -29.16 7.18
C ILE A 244 14.27 -28.48 8.29
N LEU A 245 15.52 -28.89 8.49
CA LEU A 245 16.44 -28.22 9.43
C LEU A 245 16.83 -26.83 8.94
N GLU A 246 17.19 -26.68 7.65
CA GLU A 246 17.47 -25.37 7.05
C GLU A 246 16.26 -24.43 7.18
N TYR A 247 15.06 -24.95 6.93
CA TYR A 247 13.81 -24.19 7.11
C TYR A 247 13.62 -23.76 8.57
N HIS A 248 13.84 -24.67 9.53
CA HIS A 248 13.77 -24.34 10.96
C HIS A 248 14.76 -23.21 11.33
N TYR A 249 16.02 -23.31 10.91
CA TYR A 249 17.04 -22.30 11.21
C TYR A 249 16.77 -20.96 10.52
N SER A 250 16.13 -20.96 9.35
CA SER A 250 15.75 -19.72 8.67
C SER A 250 14.70 -18.90 9.42
N LEU A 251 13.98 -19.52 10.37
CA LEU A 251 12.94 -18.90 11.18
C LEU A 251 13.42 -18.46 12.58
N LYS A 252 14.73 -18.44 12.82
CA LYS A 252 15.34 -18.13 14.12
C LYS A 252 14.87 -16.78 14.67
N ASP A 253 14.72 -15.78 13.83
CA ASP A 253 14.34 -14.43 14.25
C ASP A 253 12.86 -14.36 14.67
N ASN A 254 12.00 -15.11 13.99
CA ASN A 254 10.56 -15.12 14.25
C ASN A 254 10.15 -16.13 15.35
N GLN A 255 10.94 -17.18 15.56
CA GLN A 255 10.69 -18.27 16.50
C GLN A 255 9.29 -18.92 16.36
N MET A 256 8.79 -18.95 15.14
CA MET A 256 7.46 -19.45 14.80
C MET A 256 7.45 -19.99 13.36
N TYR A 257 6.76 -21.11 13.13
CA TYR A 257 6.52 -21.60 11.77
C TYR A 257 5.36 -20.85 11.13
N PRO A 258 5.51 -20.32 9.91
CA PRO A 258 4.43 -19.65 9.20
C PRO A 258 3.23 -20.56 8.95
N ILE A 259 2.05 -20.08 9.33
CA ILE A 259 0.80 -20.81 9.16
C ILE A 259 0.32 -20.63 7.72
N VAL A 260 0.21 -21.73 6.99
CA VAL A 260 -0.35 -21.73 5.64
C VAL A 260 -1.86 -21.91 5.71
N THR A 261 -2.58 -20.82 5.45
CA THR A 261 -4.04 -20.81 5.34
C THR A 261 -4.45 -21.13 3.91
N GLY A 262 -5.47 -21.91 3.74
CA GLY A 262 -5.99 -22.21 2.39
C GLY A 262 -6.85 -23.49 2.37
N ASN A 263 -6.52 -24.44 3.21
CA ASN A 263 -7.33 -25.62 3.40
C ASN A 263 -7.28 -26.03 4.87
N PHE A 264 -8.01 -25.31 5.72
CA PHE A 264 -8.30 -25.88 7.03
C PHE A 264 -9.16 -27.11 6.81
N ALA A 265 -8.55 -28.28 6.98
CA ALA A 265 -9.26 -29.54 6.91
C ALA A 265 -10.46 -29.55 7.87
N LYS A 266 -11.50 -30.29 7.57
CA LYS A 266 -12.70 -30.37 8.42
C LYS A 266 -12.39 -30.78 9.86
N ASP A 267 -11.28 -31.47 10.06
CA ASP A 267 -10.77 -31.95 11.35
C ASP A 267 -9.78 -31.01 12.06
N MET A 268 -9.51 -29.83 11.48
CA MET A 268 -8.50 -28.89 12.02
C MET A 268 -8.75 -28.52 13.48
N SER A 269 -10.01 -28.30 13.87
CA SER A 269 -10.35 -27.97 15.26
C SER A 269 -10.07 -29.10 16.23
N SER A 270 -10.21 -30.36 15.82
CA SER A 270 -9.86 -31.51 16.66
C SER A 270 -8.35 -31.69 16.74
N LYS A 271 -7.66 -31.61 15.61
CA LYS A 271 -6.20 -31.66 15.57
C LYS A 271 -5.58 -30.56 16.43
N LEU A 272 -6.06 -29.31 16.32
CA LEU A 272 -5.58 -28.21 17.12
C LEU A 272 -5.73 -28.51 18.62
N ARG A 273 -6.86 -29.06 19.06
CA ARG A 273 -7.06 -29.45 20.47
C ARG A 273 -6.10 -30.56 20.91
N ASP A 274 -5.86 -31.55 20.09
CA ASP A 274 -4.99 -32.69 20.43
C ASP A 274 -3.52 -32.24 20.52
N TYR A 275 -3.06 -31.45 19.53
CA TYR A 275 -1.71 -30.89 19.54
C TYR A 275 -1.53 -29.88 20.67
N SER A 276 -2.53 -29.04 20.96
CA SER A 276 -2.47 -28.07 22.07
C SER A 276 -2.31 -28.76 23.41
N LYS A 277 -2.98 -29.89 23.64
CA LYS A 277 -2.75 -30.75 24.83
C LYS A 277 -1.33 -31.31 24.86
N LYS A 278 -0.84 -31.82 23.72
CA LYS A 278 0.51 -32.39 23.59
C LYS A 278 1.62 -31.37 23.88
N TYR A 279 1.40 -30.12 23.48
CA TYR A 279 2.36 -29.02 23.61
C TYR A 279 2.07 -28.10 24.79
N ASN A 280 1.07 -28.42 25.60
CA ASN A 280 0.64 -27.63 26.78
C ASN A 280 0.30 -26.17 26.43
N VAL A 281 -0.42 -25.96 25.32
CA VAL A 281 -0.87 -24.65 24.86
C VAL A 281 -2.34 -24.46 25.24
N SER A 282 -2.66 -23.34 25.93
CA SER A 282 -4.03 -22.99 26.27
C SER A 282 -4.76 -22.42 25.05
N LEU A 283 -5.97 -22.92 24.78
CA LEU A 283 -6.87 -22.38 23.76
C LEU A 283 -7.93 -21.44 24.37
N ASP A 284 -8.00 -21.35 25.71
CA ASP A 284 -8.99 -20.52 26.42
C ASP A 284 -8.54 -19.07 26.61
N GLY A 285 -7.40 -18.71 26.02
CA GLY A 285 -6.78 -17.41 26.23
C GLY A 285 -6.02 -17.28 27.54
N GLU A 286 -5.54 -16.11 27.81
CA GLU A 286 -4.76 -15.76 29.00
C GLU A 286 -5.11 -14.39 29.56
N HIS A 287 -4.73 -14.13 30.80
CA HIS A 287 -4.79 -12.80 31.38
C HIS A 287 -3.62 -11.96 30.92
N LEU A 288 -3.89 -10.69 30.65
CA LEU A 288 -2.86 -9.72 30.28
C LEU A 288 -2.48 -8.86 31.48
N TYR A 289 -1.27 -8.34 31.42
CA TYR A 289 -0.66 -7.57 32.49
C TYR A 289 -0.10 -6.24 31.98
N THR A 290 -0.06 -5.23 32.83
CA THR A 290 0.66 -3.99 32.56
C THR A 290 2.17 -4.23 32.61
N LYS A 291 2.96 -3.28 32.12
CA LYS A 291 4.44 -3.29 32.25
C LYS A 291 4.93 -3.48 33.71
N SER A 292 4.15 -2.99 34.66
CA SER A 292 4.44 -3.14 36.09
C SER A 292 4.01 -4.47 36.72
N GLY A 293 3.43 -5.39 35.91
CA GLY A 293 2.97 -6.70 36.40
C GLY A 293 1.58 -6.70 37.04
N ARG A 294 0.84 -5.56 37.01
CA ARG A 294 -0.54 -5.51 37.48
C ARG A 294 -1.45 -6.17 36.45
N LEU A 295 -2.50 -6.86 36.89
CA LEU A 295 -3.53 -7.41 36.02
C LEU A 295 -4.18 -6.30 35.19
N TYR A 296 -4.17 -6.47 33.86
CA TYR A 296 -4.75 -5.53 32.90
C TYR A 296 -6.19 -5.94 32.49
N THR A 297 -6.45 -7.25 32.36
CA THR A 297 -7.75 -7.79 31.95
C THR A 297 -8.38 -8.62 33.04
N GLU A 298 -9.64 -8.39 33.34
CA GLU A 298 -10.42 -9.20 34.30
C GLU A 298 -10.66 -10.62 33.79
N ASN A 299 -10.96 -10.75 32.50
CA ASN A 299 -11.18 -12.03 31.86
C ASN A 299 -9.99 -12.47 31.04
N LYS A 300 -9.90 -13.77 30.78
CA LYS A 300 -8.94 -14.31 29.81
C LYS A 300 -9.30 -13.84 28.40
N ILE A 301 -8.30 -13.42 27.66
CA ILE A 301 -8.42 -12.95 26.28
C ILE A 301 -7.62 -13.88 25.38
N LEU A 302 -8.17 -14.21 24.21
CA LEU A 302 -7.45 -14.97 23.20
C LEU A 302 -6.35 -14.09 22.59
N VAL A 303 -5.13 -14.54 22.73
CA VAL A 303 -3.91 -13.88 22.23
C VAL A 303 -3.21 -14.81 21.27
N GLY A 304 -2.57 -14.28 20.27
CA GLY A 304 -1.77 -15.03 19.31
C GLY A 304 -1.30 -14.15 18.17
N ASP A 305 -0.39 -14.68 17.36
CA ASP A 305 0.12 -13.98 16.19
C ASP A 305 -0.86 -14.10 15.01
N MET A 306 -1.08 -13.01 14.33
CA MET A 306 -1.95 -12.93 13.15
C MET A 306 -1.27 -12.15 12.04
N TYR A 307 -1.45 -12.58 10.80
CA TYR A 307 -1.00 -11.82 9.65
C TYR A 307 -1.93 -10.63 9.39
N LEU A 308 -1.39 -9.44 9.52
CA LEU A 308 -2.09 -8.20 9.25
C LEU A 308 -1.44 -7.47 8.08
N MET A 309 -2.24 -6.77 7.29
CA MET A 309 -1.81 -5.94 6.19
C MET A 309 -2.45 -4.56 6.28
N LYS A 310 -1.61 -3.51 6.18
CA LYS A 310 -2.08 -2.14 6.00
C LYS A 310 -2.58 -1.99 4.56
N LEU A 311 -3.80 -1.50 4.39
CA LEU A 311 -4.35 -1.22 3.08
C LEU A 311 -3.88 0.16 2.60
N TYR A 312 -3.76 0.28 1.28
CA TYR A 312 -3.32 1.52 0.63
C TYR A 312 -4.32 2.68 0.78
N GLN A 313 -5.55 2.41 1.21
CA GLN A 313 -6.55 3.43 1.47
C GLN A 313 -6.16 4.24 2.73
N LEU A 314 -5.56 5.40 2.50
CA LEU A 314 -5.12 6.33 3.53
C LEU A 314 -6.11 7.47 3.66
N PRO A 315 -6.43 7.96 4.88
CA PRO A 315 -7.33 9.10 5.09
C PRO A 315 -6.86 10.36 4.37
N GLU A 316 -5.55 10.62 4.36
CA GLU A 316 -4.94 11.77 3.71
C GLU A 316 -5.20 11.80 2.19
N LYS A 317 -5.25 10.60 1.57
CA LYS A 317 -5.55 10.45 0.13
C LYS A 317 -7.04 10.52 -0.17
N GLY A 318 -7.89 10.32 0.83
CA GLY A 318 -9.34 10.45 0.74
C GLY A 318 -9.84 11.88 0.89
N ALA A 319 -9.03 12.79 1.43
CA ALA A 319 -9.38 14.18 1.57
C ALA A 319 -9.44 14.87 0.19
N LYS A 320 -10.58 15.50 -0.09
CA LYS A 320 -10.78 16.26 -1.32
C LYS A 320 -11.05 17.70 -0.99
N VAL A 321 -10.25 18.59 -1.57
CA VAL A 321 -10.41 20.04 -1.45
C VAL A 321 -10.77 20.59 -2.82
N THR A 322 -11.89 21.31 -2.92
CA THR A 322 -12.30 22.00 -4.13
C THR A 322 -12.13 23.50 -3.94
N SER A 323 -11.53 24.17 -4.93
CA SER A 323 -11.49 25.62 -4.94
C SER A 323 -12.83 26.21 -5.37
N ASP A 324 -13.09 27.46 -5.01
CA ASP A 324 -14.31 28.17 -5.39
C ASP A 324 -14.51 28.27 -6.91
N ASN A 325 -13.45 28.26 -7.67
CA ASN A 325 -13.46 28.29 -9.14
C ASN A 325 -13.96 26.99 -9.79
N MET A 326 -14.13 25.93 -9.04
CA MET A 326 -14.59 24.61 -9.50
C MET A 326 -16.07 24.36 -9.23
N LYS A 327 -16.77 25.29 -8.61
CA LYS A 327 -18.21 25.17 -8.31
C LYS A 327 -19.01 25.10 -9.62
N GLY A 328 -19.76 24.01 -9.80
CA GLY A 328 -20.72 23.86 -10.91
C GLY A 328 -20.26 23.02 -12.09
N LYS A 329 -19.07 22.44 -12.10
CA LYS A 329 -18.72 21.42 -13.09
C LYS A 329 -19.31 20.07 -12.66
N ARG A 330 -20.29 19.58 -13.43
CA ARG A 330 -20.79 18.20 -13.26
C ARG A 330 -19.72 17.18 -13.64
N PRO A 331 -19.62 16.03 -12.93
CA PRO A 331 -18.76 14.95 -13.35
C PRO A 331 -19.16 14.50 -14.76
N VAL A 332 -18.21 14.48 -15.67
CA VAL A 332 -18.35 13.77 -16.93
C VAL A 332 -18.05 12.32 -16.65
N LEU A 333 -18.91 11.40 -17.08
CA LEU A 333 -18.70 9.96 -16.95
C LEU A 333 -17.29 9.61 -17.48
N GLY A 334 -16.45 9.04 -16.60
CA GLY A 334 -15.06 8.69 -16.91
C GLY A 334 -14.00 9.74 -16.58
N ALA A 335 -14.37 10.96 -16.17
CA ALA A 335 -13.40 11.96 -15.71
C ALA A 335 -12.92 11.68 -14.29
N ASN A 336 -11.63 11.96 -14.05
CA ASN A 336 -11.05 11.87 -12.71
C ASN A 336 -11.78 12.79 -11.74
N PHE A 337 -12.44 12.21 -10.74
CA PHE A 337 -13.23 12.90 -9.71
C PHE A 337 -12.40 13.80 -8.77
N ARG A 338 -11.15 14.12 -9.10
CA ARG A 338 -10.24 14.87 -8.24
C ARG A 338 -10.67 16.33 -7.99
N ASN A 339 -11.50 16.89 -8.87
CA ASN A 339 -11.85 18.31 -8.88
C ASN A 339 -13.33 18.60 -8.58
N GLU A 340 -14.10 17.61 -8.17
CA GLU A 340 -15.54 17.76 -7.96
C GLU A 340 -15.93 17.38 -6.54
N GLY A 341 -16.96 18.07 -6.02
CA GLY A 341 -17.55 17.73 -4.73
C GLY A 341 -18.15 16.32 -4.74
N GLN A 342 -18.05 15.61 -3.63
CA GLN A 342 -18.70 14.31 -3.45
C GLN A 342 -20.16 14.47 -3.06
N SER A 343 -21.00 13.52 -3.49
CA SER A 343 -22.35 13.38 -2.94
C SER A 343 -22.25 13.01 -1.46
N LEU A 344 -23.04 13.70 -0.63
CA LEU A 344 -23.16 13.38 0.78
C LEU A 344 -24.01 12.10 0.91
N GLY A 345 -23.45 11.06 1.53
CA GLY A 345 -24.17 9.83 1.81
C GLY A 345 -25.00 9.91 3.08
N GLU A 346 -25.81 8.89 3.33
CA GLU A 346 -26.67 8.81 4.50
C GLU A 346 -25.87 8.75 5.82
N MET A 347 -24.74 8.05 5.82
CA MET A 347 -23.89 7.95 7.00
C MET A 347 -23.21 9.28 7.36
N GLU A 348 -22.79 10.05 6.37
CA GLU A 348 -22.27 11.40 6.56
C GLU A 348 -23.35 12.34 7.10
N PHE A 349 -24.61 12.18 6.62
CA PHE A 349 -25.75 12.91 7.15
C PHE A 349 -25.95 12.62 8.66
N TRP A 350 -25.86 11.36 9.08
CA TRP A 350 -25.94 10.99 10.50
C TRP A 350 -24.83 11.63 11.33
N ALA A 351 -23.62 11.66 10.81
CA ALA A 351 -22.49 12.31 11.48
C ALA A 351 -22.71 13.81 11.67
N TYR A 352 -23.19 14.50 10.64
CA TYR A 352 -23.54 15.92 10.74
C TYR A 352 -24.67 16.16 11.76
N SER A 353 -25.71 15.33 11.72
CA SER A 353 -26.86 15.45 12.66
C SER A 353 -26.42 15.17 14.10
N ALA A 354 -25.55 14.20 14.33
CA ALA A 354 -25.05 13.86 15.66
C ALA A 354 -24.16 14.96 16.28
N ASN A 355 -23.60 15.83 15.44
CA ASN A 355 -22.77 16.97 15.87
C ASN A 355 -23.52 18.32 15.80
N ASP A 356 -24.84 18.30 15.74
CA ASP A 356 -25.72 19.48 15.69
C ASP A 356 -25.45 20.44 14.51
N LEU A 357 -24.94 19.89 13.40
CA LEU A 357 -24.59 20.63 12.18
C LEU A 357 -25.74 20.66 11.14
N SER A 358 -26.98 20.62 11.60
CA SER A 358 -28.18 20.58 10.75
C SER A 358 -28.31 21.83 9.86
N GLU A 359 -27.86 22.98 10.33
CA GLU A 359 -27.85 24.21 9.53
C GLU A 359 -26.89 24.11 8.33
N LEU A 360 -25.71 23.48 8.51
CA LEU A 360 -24.77 23.26 7.43
C LEU A 360 -25.33 22.32 6.36
N LEU A 361 -26.08 21.29 6.80
CA LEU A 361 -26.77 20.38 5.88
C LEU A 361 -27.81 21.08 5.06
N THR A 362 -28.64 21.94 5.72
CA THR A 362 -29.66 22.76 5.07
C THR A 362 -29.03 23.73 4.08
N TYR A 363 -27.96 24.41 4.47
CA TYR A 363 -27.21 25.31 3.60
C TYR A 363 -26.66 24.60 2.36
N ASN A 364 -26.06 23.42 2.51
CA ASN A 364 -25.55 22.63 1.38
C ASN A 364 -26.66 22.15 0.47
N ARG A 365 -27.78 21.67 1.03
CA ARG A 365 -28.97 21.26 0.27
C ARG A 365 -29.54 22.40 -0.56
N ASP A 366 -29.70 23.54 0.04
CA ASP A 366 -30.36 24.69 -0.57
C ASP A 366 -29.54 25.31 -1.70
N ARG A 367 -28.21 25.21 -1.62
CA ARG A 367 -27.29 25.60 -2.71
C ARG A 367 -27.28 24.68 -3.93
N THR A 368 -27.75 23.45 -3.79
CA THR A 368 -27.70 22.46 -4.89
C THR A 368 -28.96 22.46 -5.76
N LYS A 369 -30.06 23.04 -5.33
CA LYS A 369 -31.30 23.10 -6.08
C LYS A 369 -31.36 24.35 -6.97
N LEU A 370 -31.72 24.13 -8.25
CA LEU A 370 -31.85 25.24 -9.22
C LEU A 370 -32.91 26.28 -8.78
N GLN A 371 -33.95 25.82 -8.07
CA GLN A 371 -34.99 26.68 -7.52
C GLN A 371 -34.50 27.61 -6.40
N ASP A 372 -33.51 27.16 -5.62
CA ASP A 372 -32.96 27.95 -4.52
C ASP A 372 -31.91 28.95 -5.02
N SER A 373 -31.23 28.64 -6.10
CA SER A 373 -30.43 29.63 -6.83
C SER A 373 -31.29 30.78 -7.37
N ALA A 374 -32.47 30.48 -7.85
CA ALA A 374 -33.42 31.50 -8.30
C ALA A 374 -33.96 32.37 -7.14
N LYS A 375 -34.25 31.77 -5.99
CA LYS A 375 -34.63 32.49 -4.75
C LYS A 375 -33.50 33.40 -4.26
N PHE A 376 -32.28 32.85 -4.19
CA PHE A 376 -31.09 33.60 -3.79
C PHE A 376 -30.84 34.79 -4.73
N LEU A 377 -30.96 34.58 -6.04
CA LEU A 377 -30.89 35.67 -7.02
C LEU A 377 -31.99 36.70 -6.84
N THR A 378 -33.22 36.26 -6.54
CA THR A 378 -34.34 37.15 -6.28
C THR A 378 -34.13 37.98 -5.01
N GLU A 379 -33.55 37.42 -3.97
CA GLU A 379 -33.19 38.13 -2.73
C GLU A 379 -32.05 39.14 -2.94
N LEU A 380 -31.02 38.77 -3.71
CA LEU A 380 -29.96 39.66 -4.06
C LEU A 380 -30.47 40.86 -4.89
N LEU A 381 -31.37 40.62 -5.83
CA LEU A 381 -32.01 41.69 -6.60
C LEU A 381 -32.88 42.62 -5.72
N LYS A 382 -33.56 42.06 -4.70
CA LYS A 382 -34.30 42.83 -3.69
C LYS A 382 -33.38 43.72 -2.86
N LEU A 383 -32.14 43.29 -2.66
CA LEU A 383 -31.10 44.08 -1.97
C LEU A 383 -30.45 45.14 -2.87
N GLY A 384 -30.93 45.34 -4.11
CA GLY A 384 -30.41 46.32 -5.06
C GLY A 384 -29.13 45.93 -5.74
N LEU A 385 -28.76 44.65 -5.74
CA LEU A 385 -27.59 44.19 -6.49
C LEU A 385 -27.99 43.90 -7.94
N GLU A 386 -27.32 44.51 -8.90
CA GLU A 386 -27.49 44.24 -10.32
C GLU A 386 -26.61 43.05 -10.75
N PHE A 387 -27.16 42.19 -11.60
CA PHE A 387 -26.43 41.10 -12.22
C PHE A 387 -25.95 41.52 -13.61
N ASP A 388 -24.64 41.57 -13.80
CA ASP A 388 -24.03 41.71 -15.12
C ASP A 388 -23.88 40.32 -15.73
N GLY A 389 -24.88 39.86 -16.49
CA GLY A 389 -24.85 38.56 -17.18
C GLY A 389 -26.18 38.10 -17.77
N ASP A 390 -26.11 37.35 -18.85
CA ASP A 390 -27.26 36.74 -19.51
C ASP A 390 -27.73 35.49 -18.73
N LEU A 391 -28.84 35.59 -18.04
CA LEU A 391 -29.50 34.52 -17.27
C LEU A 391 -29.79 33.26 -18.11
N LYS A 392 -29.79 33.36 -19.44
CA LYS A 392 -29.95 32.21 -20.34
C LYS A 392 -28.67 31.39 -20.49
N ASN A 393 -27.55 31.95 -20.15
CA ASN A 393 -26.25 31.30 -20.31
C ASN A 393 -25.78 30.72 -18.98
N LYS A 394 -26.16 29.46 -18.70
CA LYS A 394 -25.82 28.72 -17.46
C LYS A 394 -24.30 28.67 -17.12
N LYS A 395 -23.44 29.14 -18.01
CA LYS A 395 -21.98 29.22 -17.80
C LYS A 395 -21.54 30.52 -17.11
N GLN A 396 -22.39 31.53 -17.05
CA GLN A 396 -22.07 32.83 -16.50
C GLN A 396 -22.61 33.06 -15.08
N ILE A 397 -23.51 32.18 -14.61
CA ILE A 397 -23.91 32.14 -13.19
C ILE A 397 -22.89 31.31 -12.43
N LYS A 398 -21.78 31.93 -12.08
CA LYS A 398 -20.74 31.36 -11.21
C LYS A 398 -20.80 32.02 -9.85
#